data_697e4681069d231ea88e464ae47294b9
#
_entry.id   697e4681069d231ea88e464ae47294b9
#
_cell.length_a   1.000
_cell.length_b   1.000
_cell.length_c   1.000
_cell.angle_alpha   90.00
_cell.angle_beta   90.00
_cell.angle_gamma   90.00
#
_symmetry.space_group_name_H-M   'P 1'
#
loop_
_entity.id
_entity.type
_entity.pdbx_description
1 polymer ?
#
loop_
_entity_poly.entity_id
_entity_poly.type
_entity_poly.pdbx_seq_one_letter_code
_entity_poly.pdbx_strand_id
1 'polypeptide(L)'
;MRKLTNNEAGAGVNSVASGMGDSLSHDSAIKHVTGRAQYVDDILEPVDLLHVATGQSTIAHGRIKSLNLDAVRLAEGVVDVITVSDVPGDPDVSPVYTGDMLLASAEVVYIGQPIFAVAAISIELAKKACLQAKIEYEDLEAVLTPQQALASESFVLPTRSFVKGDVGEAIESATHVVEAQLHVRGQEHFYLEGQISLALPTEDGGVHVISSSQHPSEVQKLVASVLGVNIHQVQSETRRMGGGFGGKESQAAVLACIASLFAIRNRRSVKYRMPRQDDMVQTGKRHDFWNRYRAGVTDQGVIVGVQMELAGLCGCTADLSEGIVDRAMFHADNAYYYPAARINGYRCKTNTVSNTAFRGFG
;
A
#
# COMPACT_ATOMS: atom_id res chain seq x y z
N MET A 1 -27.32 12.22 36.09
CA MET A 1 -28.49 11.85 35.28
C MET A 1 -29.07 13.10 34.63
N ARG A 2 -28.77 13.38 33.37
CA ARG A 2 -29.42 14.43 32.57
C ARG A 2 -30.49 13.78 31.72
N LYS A 3 -31.73 14.24 31.86
CA LYS A 3 -32.90 13.79 31.08
C LYS A 3 -32.68 14.14 29.60
N LEU A 4 -32.71 13.16 28.75
CA LEU A 4 -32.87 13.33 27.31
C LEU A 4 -34.34 13.65 27.02
N THR A 5 -34.61 14.88 26.62
CA THR A 5 -35.92 15.25 26.08
C THR A 5 -35.98 14.88 24.60
N ASN A 6 -36.93 14.00 24.26
CA ASN A 6 -37.31 13.74 22.89
C ASN A 6 -37.81 15.02 22.26
N ASN A 7 -37.16 15.44 21.16
CA ASN A 7 -37.76 16.38 20.23
C ASN A 7 -37.94 15.64 18.89
N GLU A 8 -39.19 15.53 18.52
CA GLU A 8 -39.65 14.89 17.30
C GLU A 8 -39.21 15.66 16.05
N ALA A 9 -38.91 14.90 15.03
CA ALA A 9 -38.40 15.36 13.75
C ALA A 9 -39.46 16.18 13.00
N GLY A 10 -39.17 17.45 12.79
CA GLY A 10 -39.73 18.25 11.71
C GLY A 10 -38.70 18.40 10.61
N ALA A 11 -38.94 17.77 9.46
CA ALA A 11 -38.11 17.94 8.28
C ALA A 11 -38.25 19.35 7.71
N GLY A 12 -37.36 20.23 8.07
CA GLY A 12 -37.15 21.52 7.41
C GLY A 12 -35.70 21.61 7.02
N VAL A 13 -35.38 21.56 5.74
CA VAL A 13 -34.05 21.89 5.22
C VAL A 13 -33.87 23.40 5.39
N ASN A 14 -33.51 23.82 6.58
CA ASN A 14 -32.97 25.15 6.78
C ASN A 14 -31.44 25.04 6.57
N SER A 15 -30.96 25.62 5.50
CA SER A 15 -29.55 25.93 5.30
C SER A 15 -29.14 26.95 6.39
N VAL A 16 -28.82 26.46 7.55
CA VAL A 16 -28.13 27.28 8.56
C VAL A 16 -26.71 27.45 8.03
N ALA A 17 -26.36 28.66 7.65
CA ALA A 17 -24.97 29.03 7.45
C ALA A 17 -24.23 28.74 8.76
N SER A 18 -23.47 27.66 8.83
CA SER A 18 -22.64 27.35 9.99
C SER A 18 -21.56 28.41 10.11
N GLY A 19 -21.50 29.08 11.26
CA GLY A 19 -20.40 29.98 11.60
C GLY A 19 -19.14 29.21 11.96
N MET A 20 -18.00 29.87 11.83
CA MET A 20 -16.71 29.33 12.33
C MET A 20 -16.83 29.07 13.84
N GLY A 21 -16.51 27.86 14.29
CA GLY A 21 -16.59 27.45 15.71
C GLY A 21 -17.84 26.64 16.08
N ASP A 22 -18.79 26.46 15.17
CA ASP A 22 -19.95 25.61 15.41
C ASP A 22 -19.57 24.13 15.47
N SER A 23 -20.09 23.43 16.49
CA SER A 23 -19.91 21.99 16.64
C SER A 23 -20.92 21.23 15.78
N LEU A 24 -20.54 20.95 14.52
CA LEU A 24 -21.36 20.18 13.60
C LEU A 24 -21.11 18.69 13.77
N SER A 25 -22.18 17.90 13.85
CA SER A 25 -22.06 16.45 13.82
C SER A 25 -21.65 15.96 12.43
N HIS A 26 -20.74 14.98 12.38
CA HIS A 26 -20.41 14.29 11.13
C HIS A 26 -21.67 13.72 10.49
N ASP A 27 -21.81 13.81 9.16
CA ASP A 27 -23.01 13.40 8.39
C ASP A 27 -23.41 11.94 8.57
N SER A 28 -22.47 11.09 8.92
CA SER A 28 -22.66 9.67 9.19
C SER A 28 -22.67 9.31 10.70
N ALA A 29 -22.56 10.28 11.61
CA ALA A 29 -22.46 10.01 13.04
C ALA A 29 -23.58 9.10 13.56
N ILE A 30 -24.84 9.43 13.23
CA ILE A 30 -26.01 8.63 13.64
C ILE A 30 -25.96 7.22 13.04
N LYS A 31 -25.52 7.07 11.79
CA LYS A 31 -25.41 5.78 11.13
C LYS A 31 -24.39 4.86 11.84
N HIS A 32 -23.24 5.42 12.27
CA HIS A 32 -22.23 4.67 13.01
C HIS A 32 -22.76 4.18 14.36
N VAL A 33 -23.37 5.06 15.16
CA VAL A 33 -23.84 4.69 16.51
C VAL A 33 -25.12 3.83 16.51
N THR A 34 -25.83 3.75 15.38
CA THR A 34 -27.03 2.91 15.25
C THR A 34 -26.80 1.63 14.44
N GLY A 35 -25.56 1.36 14.02
CA GLY A 35 -25.23 0.19 13.21
C GLY A 35 -25.77 0.23 11.77
N ARG A 36 -26.17 1.41 11.27
CA ARG A 36 -26.67 1.58 9.89
C ARG A 36 -25.62 2.02 8.88
N ALA A 37 -24.38 2.26 9.34
CA ALA A 37 -23.29 2.60 8.46
C ALA A 37 -22.91 1.37 7.62
N GLN A 38 -22.97 1.50 6.30
CA GLN A 38 -22.58 0.42 5.38
C GLN A 38 -21.15 0.64 4.90
N TYR A 39 -20.34 -0.40 4.99
CA TYR A 39 -19.01 -0.52 4.41
C TYR A 39 -19.08 -1.29 3.09
N VAL A 40 -17.97 -1.43 2.40
CA VAL A 40 -17.97 -2.11 1.08
C VAL A 40 -18.47 -3.56 1.19
N ASP A 41 -18.12 -4.25 2.26
CA ASP A 41 -18.53 -5.65 2.48
C ASP A 41 -20.01 -5.81 2.89
N ASP A 42 -20.65 -4.71 3.34
CA ASP A 42 -22.07 -4.69 3.71
C ASP A 42 -23.02 -4.41 2.51
N ILE A 43 -22.45 -4.07 1.35
CA ILE A 43 -23.24 -3.80 0.14
C ILE A 43 -23.85 -5.12 -0.34
N LEU A 44 -25.18 -5.09 -0.58
CA LEU A 44 -25.91 -6.26 -1.09
C LEU A 44 -25.27 -6.74 -2.40
N GLU A 45 -24.86 -7.98 -2.41
CA GLU A 45 -24.18 -8.58 -3.55
C GLU A 45 -25.19 -8.85 -4.69
N PRO A 46 -24.86 -8.46 -5.94
CA PRO A 46 -25.60 -8.89 -7.12
C PRO A 46 -25.62 -10.44 -7.23
N VAL A 47 -26.70 -11.02 -7.75
CA VAL A 47 -26.93 -12.48 -7.81
C VAL A 47 -25.82 -13.20 -8.60
N ASP A 48 -25.23 -12.52 -9.59
CA ASP A 48 -24.21 -13.09 -10.47
C ASP A 48 -22.79 -12.58 -10.16
N LEU A 49 -22.58 -12.09 -8.94
CA LEU A 49 -21.28 -11.55 -8.49
C LEU A 49 -20.15 -12.58 -8.69
N LEU A 50 -19.00 -12.10 -9.15
CA LEU A 50 -17.77 -12.87 -9.18
C LEU A 50 -16.85 -12.48 -8.04
N HIS A 51 -16.11 -13.44 -7.53
CA HIS A 51 -15.11 -13.28 -6.47
C HIS A 51 -13.71 -13.52 -7.01
N VAL A 52 -12.73 -12.77 -6.50
CA VAL A 52 -11.36 -12.80 -7.00
C VAL A 52 -10.40 -13.40 -5.97
N ALA A 53 -9.50 -14.25 -6.47
CA ALA A 53 -8.27 -14.65 -5.78
C ALA A 53 -7.07 -14.50 -6.72
N THR A 54 -5.86 -14.38 -6.16
CA THR A 54 -4.61 -14.29 -6.92
C THR A 54 -3.72 -15.51 -6.71
N GLY A 55 -3.08 -15.97 -7.77
CA GLY A 55 -1.96 -16.88 -7.69
C GLY A 55 -0.67 -16.11 -7.46
N GLN A 56 0.10 -16.53 -6.47
CA GLN A 56 1.19 -15.77 -5.87
C GLN A 56 2.53 -16.47 -6.07
N SER A 57 3.62 -15.66 -6.08
CA SER A 57 4.97 -16.19 -6.02
C SER A 57 5.25 -16.88 -4.69
N THR A 58 5.93 -18.02 -4.76
CA THR A 58 6.40 -18.78 -3.60
C THR A 58 7.87 -18.51 -3.27
N ILE A 59 8.58 -17.74 -4.12
CA ILE A 59 9.99 -17.40 -3.95
C ILE A 59 10.17 -15.89 -3.86
N ALA A 60 11.28 -15.46 -3.24
CA ALA A 60 11.57 -14.05 -3.03
C ALA A 60 12.09 -13.34 -4.29
N HIS A 61 12.84 -14.07 -5.13
CA HIS A 61 13.41 -13.51 -6.36
C HIS A 61 13.66 -14.61 -7.38
N GLY A 62 13.21 -14.43 -8.60
CA GLY A 62 13.43 -15.41 -9.67
C GLY A 62 12.73 -15.08 -10.96
N ARG A 63 13.18 -15.74 -12.03
CA ARG A 63 12.53 -15.66 -13.35
C ARG A 63 11.47 -16.75 -13.47
N ILE A 64 10.32 -16.42 -14.04
CA ILE A 64 9.28 -17.39 -14.37
C ILE A 64 9.70 -18.09 -15.67
N LYS A 65 10.11 -19.37 -15.56
CA LYS A 65 10.47 -20.21 -16.74
C LYS A 65 9.25 -20.73 -17.47
N SER A 66 8.25 -21.15 -16.72
CA SER A 66 6.96 -21.59 -17.27
C SER A 66 5.81 -21.26 -16.34
N LEU A 67 4.67 -20.94 -16.94
CA LEU A 67 3.40 -20.68 -16.25
C LEU A 67 2.30 -21.44 -16.98
N ASN A 68 1.85 -22.55 -16.39
CA ASN A 68 0.73 -23.32 -16.93
C ASN A 68 -0.51 -23.13 -16.06
N LEU A 69 -1.55 -22.53 -16.66
CA LEU A 69 -2.82 -22.21 -16.06
C LEU A 69 -4.01 -23.04 -16.61
N ASP A 70 -3.75 -24.08 -17.41
CA ASP A 70 -4.82 -24.86 -18.03
C ASP A 70 -5.75 -25.50 -17.00
N ALA A 71 -5.18 -26.11 -15.95
CA ALA A 71 -5.95 -26.69 -14.86
C ALA A 71 -6.73 -25.62 -14.07
N VAL A 72 -6.18 -24.40 -13.93
CA VAL A 72 -6.84 -23.29 -13.28
C VAL A 72 -8.06 -22.86 -14.08
N ARG A 73 -7.92 -22.71 -15.41
CA ARG A 73 -9.03 -22.31 -16.29
C ARG A 73 -10.16 -23.33 -16.37
N LEU A 74 -9.84 -24.62 -16.19
CA LEU A 74 -10.81 -25.72 -16.20
C LEU A 74 -11.41 -26.03 -14.82
N ALA A 75 -10.94 -25.37 -13.77
CA ALA A 75 -11.40 -25.64 -12.40
C ALA A 75 -12.87 -25.23 -12.23
N GLU A 76 -13.56 -25.98 -11.36
CA GLU A 76 -14.97 -25.79 -11.06
C GLU A 76 -15.26 -24.34 -10.61
N GLY A 77 -16.27 -23.71 -11.23
CA GLY A 77 -16.76 -22.39 -10.88
C GLY A 77 -15.88 -21.23 -11.32
N VAL A 78 -14.74 -21.49 -11.98
CA VAL A 78 -13.90 -20.45 -12.60
C VAL A 78 -14.59 -19.90 -13.83
N VAL A 79 -14.63 -18.58 -13.94
CA VAL A 79 -15.24 -17.87 -15.05
C VAL A 79 -14.16 -17.24 -15.95
N ASP A 80 -13.12 -16.66 -15.34
CA ASP A 80 -12.04 -16.00 -16.09
C ASP A 80 -10.71 -16.07 -15.31
N VAL A 81 -9.59 -16.08 -16.05
CA VAL A 81 -8.23 -16.06 -15.49
C VAL A 81 -7.41 -15.08 -16.31
N ILE A 82 -6.82 -14.10 -15.63
CA ILE A 82 -5.98 -13.08 -16.26
C ILE A 82 -4.54 -13.14 -15.77
N THR A 83 -3.65 -12.76 -16.68
CA THR A 83 -2.22 -12.50 -16.46
C THR A 83 -1.92 -11.06 -16.87
N VAL A 84 -0.68 -10.61 -16.73
CA VAL A 84 -0.27 -9.26 -17.16
C VAL A 84 -0.55 -9.02 -18.65
N SER A 85 -0.49 -10.05 -19.50
CA SER A 85 -0.76 -9.94 -20.94
C SER A 85 -2.23 -9.67 -21.29
N ASP A 86 -3.14 -9.84 -20.32
CA ASP A 86 -4.57 -9.56 -20.48
C ASP A 86 -4.95 -8.12 -20.11
N VAL A 87 -3.98 -7.31 -19.66
CA VAL A 87 -4.18 -5.89 -19.34
C VAL A 87 -4.19 -5.08 -20.62
N PRO A 88 -5.32 -4.42 -20.97
CA PRO A 88 -5.43 -3.69 -22.23
C PRO A 88 -4.72 -2.33 -22.25
N GLY A 89 -4.49 -1.74 -21.08
CA GLY A 89 -3.81 -0.47 -20.91
C GLY A 89 -2.41 -0.62 -20.30
N ASP A 90 -2.08 0.28 -19.37
CA ASP A 90 -0.80 0.24 -18.66
C ASP A 90 -0.88 -0.69 -17.46
N PRO A 91 -0.08 -1.76 -17.37
CA PRO A 91 -0.05 -2.65 -16.23
C PRO A 91 0.70 -2.08 -14.99
N ASP A 92 1.36 -0.92 -15.11
CA ASP A 92 2.04 -0.25 -14.00
C ASP A 92 1.02 0.53 -13.15
N VAL A 93 0.89 0.15 -11.89
CA VAL A 93 -0.02 0.75 -10.91
C VAL A 93 0.70 1.59 -9.85
N SER A 94 1.90 2.04 -10.18
CA SER A 94 2.71 2.88 -9.29
C SER A 94 2.01 4.22 -9.00
N PRO A 95 2.05 4.69 -7.74
CA PRO A 95 1.48 5.98 -7.39
C PRO A 95 2.32 7.17 -7.89
N VAL A 96 3.66 7.06 -7.84
CA VAL A 96 4.59 8.15 -8.15
C VAL A 96 5.69 7.71 -9.13
N TYR A 97 6.45 6.68 -8.76
CA TYR A 97 7.58 6.17 -9.55
C TYR A 97 7.22 4.82 -10.16
N THR A 98 7.50 4.65 -11.44
CA THR A 98 7.18 3.42 -12.19
C THR A 98 7.86 2.18 -11.62
N GLY A 99 7.22 1.01 -11.79
CA GLY A 99 7.77 -0.29 -11.45
C GLY A 99 6.87 -1.22 -10.63
N ASP A 100 5.71 -0.74 -10.14
CA ASP A 100 4.74 -1.57 -9.43
C ASP A 100 3.77 -2.22 -10.43
N MET A 101 4.17 -3.38 -10.94
CA MET A 101 3.35 -4.12 -11.88
C MET A 101 2.12 -4.76 -11.21
N LEU A 102 0.95 -4.59 -11.79
CA LEU A 102 -0.32 -5.17 -11.32
C LEU A 102 -0.24 -6.69 -11.13
N LEU A 103 0.40 -7.36 -12.07
CA LEU A 103 0.71 -8.80 -12.06
C LEU A 103 2.13 -9.00 -12.57
N ALA A 104 2.88 -9.92 -11.98
CA ALA A 104 4.23 -10.24 -12.42
C ALA A 104 4.23 -10.82 -13.85
N SER A 105 5.24 -10.44 -14.66
CA SER A 105 5.39 -10.89 -16.04
C SER A 105 6.44 -12.00 -16.18
N ALA A 106 7.71 -11.62 -16.29
CA ALA A 106 8.83 -12.53 -16.51
C ALA A 106 9.63 -12.82 -15.23
N GLU A 107 9.50 -11.97 -14.23
CA GLU A 107 10.28 -12.05 -12.98
C GLU A 107 9.36 -11.82 -11.77
N VAL A 108 9.63 -12.53 -10.69
CA VAL A 108 9.04 -12.29 -9.38
C VAL A 108 10.10 -11.71 -8.46
N VAL A 109 9.71 -10.71 -7.67
CA VAL A 109 10.64 -9.90 -6.88
C VAL A 109 10.32 -9.90 -5.38
N TYR A 110 9.25 -10.58 -4.95
CA TYR A 110 8.96 -10.86 -3.54
C TYR A 110 8.02 -12.05 -3.38
N ILE A 111 8.06 -12.71 -2.22
CA ILE A 111 7.11 -13.77 -1.85
C ILE A 111 5.71 -13.17 -1.73
N GLY A 112 4.74 -13.80 -2.39
CA GLY A 112 3.35 -13.32 -2.39
C GLY A 112 3.02 -12.37 -3.53
N GLN A 113 3.96 -12.04 -4.42
CA GLN A 113 3.68 -11.21 -5.58
C GLN A 113 2.64 -11.87 -6.48
N PRO A 114 1.53 -11.18 -6.83
CA PRO A 114 0.53 -11.70 -7.75
C PRO A 114 1.12 -11.95 -9.14
N ILE A 115 0.90 -13.16 -9.68
CA ILE A 115 1.34 -13.56 -11.01
C ILE A 115 0.16 -13.62 -11.98
N PHE A 116 -0.97 -14.12 -11.47
CA PHE A 116 -2.23 -14.20 -12.19
C PHE A 116 -3.39 -13.99 -11.22
N ALA A 117 -4.56 -13.66 -11.74
CA ALA A 117 -5.78 -13.56 -10.96
C ALA A 117 -6.87 -14.46 -11.54
N VAL A 118 -7.77 -14.92 -10.67
CA VAL A 118 -8.89 -15.81 -10.99
C VAL A 118 -10.19 -15.17 -10.54
N ALA A 119 -11.17 -15.09 -11.43
CA ALA A 119 -12.56 -14.75 -11.10
C ALA A 119 -13.41 -16.01 -11.13
N ALA A 120 -14.12 -16.29 -10.02
CA ALA A 120 -14.98 -17.46 -9.88
C ALA A 120 -16.31 -17.09 -9.19
N ILE A 121 -17.25 -18.02 -9.18
CA ILE A 121 -18.59 -17.84 -8.58
C ILE A 121 -18.58 -17.84 -7.04
N SER A 122 -17.47 -18.22 -6.42
CA SER A 122 -17.21 -18.03 -4.98
C SER A 122 -15.74 -17.84 -4.70
N ILE A 123 -15.43 -17.25 -3.55
CA ILE A 123 -14.02 -17.02 -3.13
C ILE A 123 -13.28 -18.33 -2.86
N GLU A 124 -13.98 -19.36 -2.34
CA GLU A 124 -13.42 -20.68 -2.06
C GLU A 124 -12.98 -21.36 -3.36
N LEU A 125 -13.82 -21.29 -4.40
CA LEU A 125 -13.51 -21.87 -5.72
C LEU A 125 -12.36 -21.10 -6.38
N ALA A 126 -12.34 -19.76 -6.31
CA ALA A 126 -11.24 -18.95 -6.82
C ALA A 126 -9.90 -19.34 -6.16
N LYS A 127 -9.86 -19.45 -4.83
CA LYS A 127 -8.66 -19.85 -4.09
C LYS A 127 -8.22 -21.28 -4.45
N LYS A 128 -9.18 -22.22 -4.49
CA LYS A 128 -8.90 -23.61 -4.85
C LYS A 128 -8.35 -23.75 -6.26
N ALA A 129 -8.84 -22.95 -7.18
CA ALA A 129 -8.33 -22.89 -8.55
C ALA A 129 -6.90 -22.38 -8.61
N CYS A 130 -6.55 -21.32 -7.87
CA CYS A 130 -5.19 -20.78 -7.82
C CYS A 130 -4.15 -21.85 -7.43
N LEU A 131 -4.49 -22.80 -6.57
CA LEU A 131 -3.59 -23.88 -6.15
C LEU A 131 -3.29 -24.92 -7.24
N GLN A 132 -4.02 -24.90 -8.36
CA GLN A 132 -3.81 -25.82 -9.48
C GLN A 132 -2.78 -25.31 -10.51
N ALA A 133 -2.31 -24.08 -10.34
CA ALA A 133 -1.29 -23.52 -11.21
C ALA A 133 0.03 -24.29 -11.09
N LYS A 134 0.71 -24.47 -12.20
CA LYS A 134 2.07 -25.01 -12.23
C LYS A 134 3.01 -23.90 -12.69
N ILE A 135 3.91 -23.49 -11.81
CA ILE A 135 4.87 -22.41 -12.05
C ILE A 135 6.27 -22.96 -11.81
N GLU A 136 7.14 -22.81 -12.79
CA GLU A 136 8.55 -23.15 -12.67
C GLU A 136 9.38 -21.88 -12.61
N TYR A 137 10.29 -21.81 -11.66
CA TYR A 137 11.16 -20.67 -11.44
C TYR A 137 12.63 -21.02 -11.71
N GLU A 138 13.37 -20.01 -12.07
CA GLU A 138 14.83 -19.95 -11.93
C GLU A 138 15.11 -19.02 -10.75
N ASP A 139 15.62 -19.59 -9.67
CA ASP A 139 15.94 -18.82 -8.47
C ASP A 139 17.09 -17.83 -8.75
N LEU A 140 16.93 -16.61 -8.25
CA LEU A 140 17.93 -15.55 -8.25
C LEU A 140 18.30 -15.17 -6.83
N GLU A 141 19.48 -14.59 -6.65
CA GLU A 141 19.89 -14.09 -5.34
C GLU A 141 18.95 -12.97 -4.87
N ALA A 142 18.47 -13.08 -3.63
CA ALA A 142 17.54 -12.15 -3.03
C ALA A 142 18.21 -11.24 -2.00
N VAL A 143 17.96 -9.94 -2.11
CA VAL A 143 18.32 -8.92 -1.11
C VAL A 143 17.12 -8.73 -0.18
N LEU A 144 17.25 -9.10 1.09
CA LEU A 144 16.11 -9.13 2.02
C LEU A 144 16.20 -8.12 3.17
N THR A 145 17.38 -7.51 3.37
CA THR A 145 17.60 -6.60 4.49
C THR A 145 18.23 -5.28 4.05
N PRO A 146 18.03 -4.19 4.81
CA PRO A 146 18.70 -2.91 4.51
C PRO A 146 20.21 -3.03 4.49
N GLN A 147 20.81 -3.89 5.34
CA GLN A 147 22.26 -4.11 5.38
C GLN A 147 22.79 -4.75 4.08
N GLN A 148 22.07 -5.75 3.55
CA GLN A 148 22.40 -6.34 2.25
C GLN A 148 22.27 -5.32 1.12
N ALA A 149 21.19 -4.51 1.13
CA ALA A 149 20.98 -3.47 0.14
C ALA A 149 22.08 -2.39 0.17
N LEU A 150 22.53 -1.98 1.37
CA LEU A 150 23.66 -1.07 1.52
C LEU A 150 24.97 -1.68 0.98
N ALA A 151 25.23 -2.96 1.27
CA ALA A 151 26.44 -3.64 0.83
C ALA A 151 26.49 -3.83 -0.70
N SER A 152 25.34 -3.99 -1.35
CA SER A 152 25.23 -4.15 -2.80
C SER A 152 24.83 -2.87 -3.55
N GLU A 153 24.76 -1.72 -2.85
CA GLU A 153 24.33 -0.43 -3.39
C GLU A 153 22.95 -0.50 -4.11
N SER A 154 22.06 -1.35 -3.60
CA SER A 154 20.73 -1.59 -4.16
C SER A 154 19.72 -0.60 -3.59
N PHE A 155 19.30 0.39 -4.38
CA PHE A 155 18.38 1.44 -3.97
C PHE A 155 17.23 1.61 -4.97
N VAL A 156 16.02 1.91 -4.48
CA VAL A 156 14.86 2.22 -5.34
C VAL A 156 14.92 3.66 -5.86
N LEU A 157 15.60 4.55 -5.14
CA LEU A 157 15.81 5.96 -5.46
C LEU A 157 17.19 6.41 -4.96
N PRO A 158 17.75 7.50 -5.53
CA PRO A 158 19.05 8.03 -5.11
C PRO A 158 19.10 8.34 -3.62
N THR A 159 20.24 8.11 -2.99
CA THR A 159 20.52 8.50 -1.61
C THR A 159 20.50 10.03 -1.47
N ARG A 160 20.09 10.52 -0.31
CA ARG A 160 20.14 11.95 0.03
C ARG A 160 20.97 12.18 1.27
N SER A 161 21.58 13.33 1.36
CA SER A 161 22.41 13.74 2.49
C SER A 161 22.05 15.14 2.95
N PHE A 162 21.87 15.29 4.23
CA PHE A 162 21.75 16.56 4.94
C PHE A 162 23.09 16.86 5.59
N VAL A 163 23.64 18.06 5.37
CA VAL A 163 24.92 18.45 5.95
C VAL A 163 24.82 19.86 6.54
N LYS A 164 25.27 20.02 7.78
CA LYS A 164 25.40 21.29 8.50
C LYS A 164 26.73 21.30 9.24
N GLY A 165 27.54 22.31 9.01
CA GLY A 165 28.87 22.44 9.64
C GLY A 165 29.87 21.34 9.23
N ASP A 166 31.00 21.29 9.89
CA ASP A 166 32.00 20.23 9.71
C ASP A 166 31.83 19.15 10.79
N VAL A 167 31.18 18.05 10.39
CA VAL A 167 30.85 16.94 11.29
C VAL A 167 32.11 16.12 11.60
N GLY A 168 33.04 16.01 10.65
CA GLY A 168 34.29 15.27 10.85
C GLY A 168 35.10 15.91 11.96
N GLU A 169 35.44 17.21 11.80
CA GLU A 169 36.18 17.97 12.79
C GLU A 169 35.46 17.99 14.15
N ALA A 170 34.14 18.21 14.16
CA ALA A 170 33.35 18.26 15.40
C ALA A 170 33.39 16.96 16.21
N ILE A 171 33.34 15.81 15.53
CA ILE A 171 33.40 14.50 16.20
C ILE A 171 34.83 14.15 16.60
N GLU A 172 35.83 14.45 15.77
CA GLU A 172 37.24 14.16 16.07
C GLU A 172 37.79 14.99 17.22
N SER A 173 37.32 16.22 17.38
CA SER A 173 37.68 17.11 18.49
C SER A 173 36.84 16.91 19.76
N ALA A 174 35.85 16.05 19.76
CA ALA A 174 35.01 15.78 20.90
C ALA A 174 35.76 14.98 21.98
N THR A 175 35.43 15.25 23.26
CA THR A 175 36.04 14.48 24.39
C THR A 175 35.60 13.01 24.37
N HIS A 176 34.37 12.76 24.00
CA HIS A 176 33.79 11.42 23.93
C HIS A 176 33.12 11.20 22.57
N VAL A 177 33.27 10.00 22.03
CA VAL A 177 32.55 9.56 20.82
C VAL A 177 31.69 8.37 21.18
N VAL A 178 30.41 8.48 20.87
CA VAL A 178 29.39 7.43 21.06
C VAL A 178 28.96 6.92 19.70
N GLU A 179 29.01 5.61 19.50
CA GLU A 179 28.54 4.95 18.29
C GLU A 179 27.55 3.85 18.63
N ALA A 180 26.45 3.77 17.88
CA ALA A 180 25.51 2.67 18.04
C ALA A 180 24.73 2.40 16.75
N GLN A 181 24.03 1.27 16.77
CA GLN A 181 23.10 0.83 15.74
C GLN A 181 21.74 0.59 16.37
N LEU A 182 20.67 0.92 15.65
CA LEU A 182 19.32 0.69 16.09
C LEU A 182 18.49 0.15 14.93
N HIS A 183 17.81 -0.97 15.17
CA HIS A 183 16.84 -1.52 14.23
C HIS A 183 15.43 -1.18 14.69
N VAL A 184 14.75 -0.31 13.95
CA VAL A 184 13.35 0.03 14.16
C VAL A 184 12.52 -0.81 13.22
N ARG A 185 11.80 -1.79 13.75
CA ARG A 185 11.00 -2.72 12.97
C ARG A 185 9.83 -2.03 12.28
N GLY A 186 9.51 -2.51 11.09
CA GLY A 186 8.28 -2.18 10.39
C GLY A 186 7.04 -2.63 11.16
N GLN A 187 5.87 -2.20 10.73
CA GLN A 187 4.61 -2.45 11.43
C GLN A 187 3.48 -2.67 10.44
N GLU A 188 2.64 -3.66 10.71
CA GLU A 188 1.39 -3.92 9.99
C GLU A 188 0.35 -2.85 10.34
N HIS A 189 -0.39 -2.35 9.35
CA HIS A 189 -1.48 -1.39 9.57
C HIS A 189 -2.62 -2.00 10.37
N PHE A 190 -2.94 -3.25 10.11
CA PHE A 190 -3.93 -4.06 10.79
C PHE A 190 -5.29 -3.37 10.92
N TYR A 191 -5.71 -2.65 9.88
CA TYR A 191 -7.03 -2.04 9.80
C TYR A 191 -8.12 -3.11 9.93
N LEU A 192 -9.25 -2.78 10.58
CA LEU A 192 -10.33 -3.73 10.84
C LEU A 192 -10.98 -4.19 9.54
N GLU A 193 -11.38 -3.26 8.67
CA GLU A 193 -11.80 -3.55 7.31
C GLU A 193 -10.56 -3.83 6.44
N GLY A 194 -10.42 -5.05 5.91
CA GLY A 194 -9.33 -5.42 4.99
C GLY A 194 -9.37 -4.64 3.68
N GLN A 195 -8.43 -4.93 2.80
CA GLN A 195 -8.44 -4.41 1.42
C GLN A 195 -9.65 -5.02 0.68
N ILE A 196 -10.49 -4.16 0.09
CA ILE A 196 -11.70 -4.58 -0.61
C ILE A 196 -12.11 -3.58 -1.70
N SER A 197 -12.53 -4.11 -2.84
CA SER A 197 -13.12 -3.35 -3.95
C SER A 197 -14.28 -4.13 -4.57
N LEU A 198 -15.35 -3.42 -4.91
CA LEU A 198 -16.49 -3.90 -5.68
C LEU A 198 -16.55 -3.12 -6.99
N ALA A 199 -16.43 -3.80 -8.13
CA ALA A 199 -16.48 -3.21 -9.46
C ALA A 199 -17.78 -3.61 -10.15
N LEU A 200 -18.52 -2.61 -10.62
CA LEU A 200 -19.83 -2.73 -11.28
C LEU A 200 -19.68 -2.20 -12.72
N PRO A 201 -19.81 -3.03 -13.76
CA PRO A 201 -19.75 -2.54 -15.14
C PRO A 201 -20.97 -1.65 -15.42
N THR A 202 -20.76 -0.55 -16.16
CA THR A 202 -21.84 0.33 -16.59
C THR A 202 -22.30 -0.02 -18.02
N GLU A 203 -23.52 0.40 -18.39
CA GLU A 203 -24.08 0.12 -19.73
C GLU A 203 -23.26 0.77 -20.86
N ASP A 204 -22.59 1.90 -20.58
CA ASP A 204 -21.79 2.65 -21.56
C ASP A 204 -20.34 2.11 -21.67
N GLY A 205 -20.06 0.93 -21.12
CA GLY A 205 -18.75 0.30 -21.20
C GLY A 205 -17.72 0.85 -20.20
N GLY A 206 -18.13 1.64 -19.25
CA GLY A 206 -17.33 2.10 -18.11
C GLY A 206 -17.48 1.20 -16.89
N VAL A 207 -16.93 1.64 -15.76
CA VAL A 207 -16.99 0.91 -14.49
C VAL A 207 -17.25 1.86 -13.30
N HIS A 208 -18.13 1.45 -12.39
CA HIS A 208 -18.29 2.07 -11.08
C HIS A 208 -17.57 1.19 -10.04
N VAL A 209 -16.54 1.75 -9.39
CA VAL A 209 -15.73 1.07 -8.40
C VAL A 209 -16.01 1.64 -7.02
N ILE A 210 -16.44 0.79 -6.11
CA ILE A 210 -16.63 1.12 -4.70
C ILE A 210 -15.52 0.42 -3.93
N SER A 211 -14.61 1.21 -3.33
CA SER A 211 -13.43 0.64 -2.65
C SER A 211 -13.19 1.26 -1.29
N SER A 212 -12.58 0.48 -0.40
CA SER A 212 -12.02 1.00 0.85
C SER A 212 -10.65 1.60 0.56
N SER A 213 -10.62 2.92 0.29
CA SER A 213 -9.41 3.64 -0.13
C SER A 213 -9.30 5.01 0.55
N GLN A 214 -8.07 5.43 0.86
CA GLN A 214 -7.76 6.79 1.31
C GLN A 214 -7.62 7.78 0.14
N HIS A 215 -7.53 7.25 -1.12
CA HIS A 215 -7.26 8.05 -2.30
C HIS A 215 -8.14 7.64 -3.49
N PRO A 216 -9.47 7.96 -3.46
CA PRO A 216 -10.38 7.54 -4.53
C PRO A 216 -10.03 8.10 -5.91
N SER A 217 -9.41 9.29 -5.99
CA SER A 217 -8.98 9.87 -7.27
C SER A 217 -7.84 9.08 -7.92
N GLU A 218 -6.93 8.50 -7.12
CA GLU A 218 -5.88 7.64 -7.65
C GLU A 218 -6.44 6.30 -8.11
N VAL A 219 -7.38 5.72 -7.35
CA VAL A 219 -8.14 4.53 -7.79
C VAL A 219 -8.77 4.79 -9.17
N GLN A 220 -9.44 5.94 -9.35
CA GLN A 220 -10.02 6.31 -10.63
C GLN A 220 -8.99 6.38 -11.76
N LYS A 221 -7.87 7.07 -11.51
CA LYS A 221 -6.79 7.26 -12.48
C LYS A 221 -6.17 5.92 -12.89
N LEU A 222 -5.79 5.08 -11.91
CA LEU A 222 -5.12 3.82 -12.18
C LEU A 222 -6.05 2.79 -12.82
N VAL A 223 -7.31 2.71 -12.41
CA VAL A 223 -8.31 1.86 -13.08
C VAL A 223 -8.49 2.28 -14.54
N ALA A 224 -8.59 3.57 -14.83
CA ALA A 224 -8.69 4.06 -16.20
C ALA A 224 -7.44 3.72 -17.03
N SER A 225 -6.24 3.87 -16.45
CA SER A 225 -4.96 3.54 -17.08
C SER A 225 -4.86 2.05 -17.41
N VAL A 226 -5.16 1.18 -16.45
CA VAL A 226 -5.13 -0.28 -16.60
C VAL A 226 -6.15 -0.78 -17.62
N LEU A 227 -7.35 -0.19 -17.66
CA LEU A 227 -8.39 -0.52 -18.63
C LEU A 227 -8.13 0.08 -20.03
N GLY A 228 -7.21 1.03 -20.16
CA GLY A 228 -6.97 1.77 -21.40
C GLY A 228 -8.17 2.64 -21.83
N VAL A 229 -8.93 3.18 -20.88
CA VAL A 229 -10.12 3.99 -21.11
C VAL A 229 -9.92 5.43 -20.62
N ASN A 230 -10.80 6.33 -21.03
CA ASN A 230 -10.80 7.71 -20.54
C ASN A 230 -11.21 7.74 -19.05
N ILE A 231 -10.62 8.66 -18.27
CA ILE A 231 -10.85 8.77 -16.83
C ILE A 231 -12.33 8.97 -16.46
N HIS A 232 -13.11 9.66 -17.30
CA HIS A 232 -14.53 9.88 -17.06
C HIS A 232 -15.41 8.63 -17.21
N GLN A 233 -14.88 7.54 -17.80
CA GLN A 233 -15.56 6.24 -17.89
C GLN A 233 -15.40 5.41 -16.61
N VAL A 234 -14.62 5.90 -15.65
CA VAL A 234 -14.42 5.27 -14.34
C VAL A 234 -15.03 6.18 -13.27
N GLN A 235 -16.02 5.67 -12.55
CA GLN A 235 -16.52 6.29 -11.33
C GLN A 235 -15.88 5.58 -10.14
N SER A 236 -15.18 6.31 -9.25
CA SER A 236 -14.62 5.77 -8.02
C SER A 236 -15.34 6.33 -6.81
N GLU A 237 -15.75 5.46 -5.90
CA GLU A 237 -16.48 5.83 -4.70
C GLU A 237 -15.81 5.24 -3.45
N THR A 238 -15.63 6.09 -2.43
CA THR A 238 -15.27 5.68 -1.07
C THR A 238 -16.18 6.40 -0.09
N ARG A 239 -17.27 5.75 0.31
CA ARG A 239 -18.24 6.37 1.24
C ARG A 239 -17.76 6.33 2.68
N ARG A 240 -17.18 5.19 3.08
CA ARG A 240 -16.61 4.92 4.40
C ARG A 240 -15.42 3.99 4.28
N MET A 241 -14.61 4.01 5.30
CA MET A 241 -13.44 3.15 5.39
C MET A 241 -13.25 2.69 6.84
N GLY A 242 -13.11 1.38 7.04
CA GLY A 242 -12.92 0.76 8.36
C GLY A 242 -11.47 0.76 8.81
N GLY A 243 -10.80 1.89 8.65
CA GLY A 243 -9.38 2.09 8.91
C GLY A 243 -8.52 2.02 7.64
N GLY A 244 -7.44 2.77 7.62
CA GLY A 244 -6.47 2.81 6.52
C GLY A 244 -5.06 3.07 7.05
N PHE A 245 -4.90 4.08 7.89
CA PHE A 245 -3.65 4.43 8.60
C PHE A 245 -2.43 4.62 7.68
N GLY A 246 -2.66 4.93 6.40
CA GLY A 246 -1.66 5.00 5.34
C GLY A 246 -1.63 3.78 4.42
N GLY A 247 -2.10 2.61 4.87
CA GLY A 247 -2.05 1.35 4.10
C GLY A 247 -3.06 1.24 2.96
N LYS A 248 -3.92 2.24 2.78
CA LYS A 248 -4.91 2.30 1.70
C LYS A 248 -4.80 3.57 0.86
N GLU A 249 -3.63 4.20 0.87
CA GLU A 249 -3.34 5.34 -0.01
C GLU A 249 -3.12 4.84 -1.44
N SER A 250 -2.06 4.08 -1.70
CA SER A 250 -1.71 3.50 -3.00
C SER A 250 -2.24 2.06 -3.17
N GLN A 251 -2.09 1.24 -2.15
CA GLN A 251 -2.30 -0.22 -2.19
C GLN A 251 -3.75 -0.64 -2.56
N ALA A 252 -4.75 0.17 -2.21
CA ALA A 252 -6.16 -0.11 -2.53
C ALA A 252 -6.45 -0.13 -4.04
N ALA A 253 -5.67 0.59 -4.84
CA ALA A 253 -5.87 0.69 -6.29
C ALA A 253 -5.62 -0.65 -7.00
N VAL A 254 -4.69 -1.47 -6.50
CA VAL A 254 -4.39 -2.81 -7.07
C VAL A 254 -5.64 -3.69 -7.14
N LEU A 255 -6.40 -3.75 -6.04
CA LEU A 255 -7.62 -4.55 -6.00
C LEU A 255 -8.69 -3.98 -6.92
N ALA A 256 -8.82 -2.67 -6.94
CA ALA A 256 -9.77 -1.97 -7.80
C ALA A 256 -9.47 -2.23 -9.29
N CYS A 257 -8.21 -2.20 -9.69
CA CYS A 257 -7.77 -2.51 -11.06
C CYS A 257 -8.10 -3.95 -11.47
N ILE A 258 -7.75 -4.93 -10.64
CA ILE A 258 -8.03 -6.35 -10.93
C ILE A 258 -9.53 -6.62 -10.98
N ALA A 259 -10.32 -6.10 -10.02
CA ALA A 259 -11.77 -6.25 -10.02
C ALA A 259 -12.41 -5.62 -11.27
N SER A 260 -11.94 -4.43 -11.67
CA SER A 260 -12.43 -3.72 -12.84
C SER A 260 -12.11 -4.42 -14.16
N LEU A 261 -10.91 -5.00 -14.29
CA LEU A 261 -10.54 -5.82 -15.45
C LEU A 261 -11.53 -6.97 -15.64
N PHE A 262 -11.80 -7.74 -14.58
CA PHE A 262 -12.77 -8.84 -14.67
C PHE A 262 -14.19 -8.33 -14.91
N ALA A 263 -14.59 -7.20 -14.30
CA ALA A 263 -15.94 -6.67 -14.46
C ALA A 263 -16.21 -6.29 -15.92
N ILE A 264 -15.29 -5.59 -16.58
CA ILE A 264 -15.42 -5.19 -17.99
C ILE A 264 -15.36 -6.40 -18.92
N ARG A 265 -14.43 -7.32 -18.72
CA ARG A 265 -14.24 -8.53 -19.55
C ARG A 265 -15.47 -9.44 -19.53
N ASN A 266 -16.07 -9.62 -18.35
CA ASN A 266 -17.17 -10.56 -18.15
C ASN A 266 -18.56 -9.90 -18.15
N ARG A 267 -18.64 -8.56 -18.16
CA ARG A 267 -19.88 -7.78 -18.02
C ARG A 267 -20.70 -8.20 -16.79
N ARG A 268 -20.00 -8.49 -15.69
CA ARG A 268 -20.55 -8.93 -14.42
C ARG A 268 -19.93 -8.15 -13.28
N SER A 269 -20.68 -7.97 -12.21
CA SER A 269 -20.14 -7.40 -10.98
C SER A 269 -19.05 -8.27 -10.40
N VAL A 270 -17.99 -7.65 -9.87
CA VAL A 270 -16.82 -8.38 -9.31
C VAL A 270 -16.44 -7.79 -7.97
N LYS A 271 -16.33 -8.64 -6.95
CA LYS A 271 -15.81 -8.27 -5.62
C LYS A 271 -14.44 -8.89 -5.42
N TYR A 272 -13.46 -8.06 -5.15
CA TYR A 272 -12.16 -8.51 -4.67
C TYR A 272 -12.01 -8.12 -3.20
N ARG A 273 -12.23 -9.07 -2.32
CA ARG A 273 -11.99 -8.97 -0.89
C ARG A 273 -10.75 -9.77 -0.55
N MET A 274 -9.65 -9.08 -0.29
CA MET A 274 -8.38 -9.74 0.03
C MET A 274 -8.47 -10.39 1.41
N PRO A 275 -8.17 -11.70 1.55
CA PRO A 275 -8.05 -12.33 2.86
C PRO A 275 -6.96 -11.70 3.70
N ARG A 276 -7.11 -11.65 5.02
CA ARG A 276 -6.12 -11.04 5.92
C ARG A 276 -4.71 -11.63 5.75
N GLN A 277 -4.59 -12.92 5.53
CA GLN A 277 -3.31 -13.57 5.31
C GLN A 277 -2.62 -13.06 4.04
N ASP A 278 -3.39 -12.89 2.97
CA ASP A 278 -2.87 -12.37 1.70
C ASP A 278 -2.52 -10.88 1.83
N ASP A 279 -3.35 -10.09 2.53
CA ASP A 279 -3.09 -8.68 2.84
C ASP A 279 -1.76 -8.51 3.59
N MET A 280 -1.48 -9.36 4.58
CA MET A 280 -0.22 -9.32 5.33
C MET A 280 1.01 -9.64 4.49
N VAL A 281 0.86 -10.27 3.34
CA VAL A 281 1.96 -10.69 2.45
C VAL A 281 2.08 -9.80 1.21
N GLN A 282 0.94 -9.42 0.62
CA GLN A 282 0.90 -8.73 -0.67
C GLN A 282 0.93 -7.21 -0.57
N THR A 283 0.52 -6.62 0.55
CA THR A 283 0.46 -5.16 0.70
C THR A 283 1.62 -4.61 1.51
N GLY A 284 2.00 -3.37 1.20
CA GLY A 284 3.09 -2.67 1.87
C GLY A 284 2.82 -2.41 3.35
N LYS A 285 3.89 -2.36 4.13
CA LYS A 285 3.90 -2.12 5.56
C LYS A 285 4.59 -0.79 5.89
N ARG A 286 4.58 -0.39 7.17
CA ARG A 286 5.47 0.66 7.66
C ARG A 286 6.92 0.25 7.40
N HIS A 287 7.74 1.19 6.90
CA HIS A 287 9.15 0.97 6.65
C HIS A 287 9.87 0.47 7.90
N ASP A 288 10.63 -0.60 7.73
CA ASP A 288 11.65 -1.03 8.65
C ASP A 288 12.88 -0.14 8.45
N PHE A 289 13.53 0.31 9.53
CA PHE A 289 14.72 1.14 9.47
C PHE A 289 15.87 0.51 10.21
N TRP A 290 17.00 0.34 9.53
CA TRP A 290 18.27 0.06 10.15
C TRP A 290 19.11 1.34 10.18
N ASN A 291 19.41 1.80 11.39
CA ASN A 291 20.05 3.08 11.62
C ASN A 291 21.41 2.90 12.27
N ARG A 292 22.39 3.71 11.87
CA ARG A 292 23.66 3.87 12.57
C ARG A 292 23.84 5.33 12.93
N TYR A 293 24.45 5.59 14.06
CA TYR A 293 24.85 6.93 14.42
C TYR A 293 26.21 6.96 15.10
N ARG A 294 26.86 8.10 14.95
CA ARG A 294 28.11 8.47 15.61
C ARG A 294 27.96 9.90 16.11
N ALA A 295 28.21 10.16 17.40
CA ALA A 295 28.03 11.46 18.03
C ALA A 295 29.27 11.84 18.86
N GLY A 296 29.75 13.07 18.65
CA GLY A 296 30.75 13.69 19.50
C GLY A 296 30.09 14.45 20.65
N VAL A 297 30.58 14.21 21.89
CA VAL A 297 30.00 14.76 23.13
C VAL A 297 31.10 15.31 24.00
N THR A 298 30.85 16.45 24.68
CA THR A 298 31.76 17.02 25.68
C THR A 298 31.64 16.33 27.05
N ASP A 299 32.57 16.61 28.00
CA ASP A 299 32.47 16.12 29.38
C ASP A 299 31.20 16.57 30.13
N GLN A 300 30.57 17.67 29.67
CA GLN A 300 29.30 18.18 30.21
C GLN A 300 28.09 17.57 29.55
N GLY A 301 28.26 16.60 28.61
CA GLY A 301 27.18 15.94 27.91
C GLY A 301 26.59 16.78 26.74
N VAL A 302 27.28 17.82 26.28
CA VAL A 302 26.82 18.62 25.13
C VAL A 302 27.23 17.92 23.84
N ILE A 303 26.26 17.73 22.94
CA ILE A 303 26.49 17.16 21.59
C ILE A 303 27.11 18.25 20.72
N VAL A 304 28.28 17.98 20.14
CA VAL A 304 29.01 18.91 19.26
C VAL A 304 28.89 18.55 17.77
N GLY A 305 28.67 17.28 17.46
CA GLY A 305 28.47 16.82 16.09
C GLY A 305 27.80 15.46 16.04
N VAL A 306 26.97 15.22 15.00
CA VAL A 306 26.26 13.95 14.81
C VAL A 306 26.32 13.50 13.35
N GLN A 307 26.69 12.25 13.13
CA GLN A 307 26.52 11.56 11.86
C GLN A 307 25.47 10.47 12.01
N MET A 308 24.46 10.46 11.13
CA MET A 308 23.41 9.44 11.11
C MET A 308 23.29 8.82 9.74
N GLU A 309 23.04 7.53 9.70
CA GLU A 309 22.68 6.75 8.51
C GLU A 309 21.31 6.12 8.77
N LEU A 310 20.33 6.50 7.97
CA LEU A 310 18.94 6.05 8.06
C LEU A 310 18.65 5.18 6.84
N ALA A 311 18.71 3.87 7.00
CA ALA A 311 18.47 2.91 5.91
C ALA A 311 17.06 2.34 6.01
N GLY A 312 16.14 2.91 5.21
CA GLY A 312 14.76 2.46 5.12
C GLY A 312 14.62 1.27 4.16
N LEU A 313 13.98 0.19 4.62
CA LEU A 313 13.59 -0.94 3.78
C LEU A 313 12.38 -0.52 2.94
N CYS A 314 12.59 -0.22 1.65
CA CYS A 314 11.52 0.26 0.77
C CYS A 314 10.76 -0.87 0.08
N GLY A 315 11.35 -2.05 -0.03
CA GLY A 315 10.79 -3.14 -0.80
C GLY A 315 11.27 -3.12 -2.25
N CYS A 316 10.51 -3.76 -3.15
CA CYS A 316 10.94 -3.95 -4.54
C CYS A 316 10.82 -2.67 -5.39
N THR A 317 9.94 -1.74 -5.03
CA THR A 317 9.73 -0.46 -5.72
C THR A 317 9.67 0.72 -4.74
N ALA A 318 9.55 1.92 -5.27
CA ALA A 318 9.58 3.13 -4.46
C ALA A 318 8.28 3.40 -3.70
N ASP A 319 7.11 3.10 -4.27
CA ASP A 319 5.80 3.50 -3.73
C ASP A 319 5.86 4.95 -3.17
N LEU A 320 5.66 5.15 -1.87
CA LEU A 320 5.74 6.44 -1.16
C LEU A 320 7.05 6.63 -0.37
N SER A 321 8.05 5.76 -0.58
CA SER A 321 9.27 5.68 0.22
C SER A 321 10.12 6.95 0.17
N GLU A 322 10.05 7.75 -0.91
CA GLU A 322 10.81 9.00 -0.99
C GLU A 322 10.45 9.92 0.17
N GLY A 323 9.18 10.28 0.27
CA GLY A 323 8.68 11.17 1.32
C GLY A 323 8.85 10.62 2.72
N ILE A 324 8.83 9.29 2.88
CA ILE A 324 8.95 8.62 4.18
C ILE A 324 10.39 8.69 4.69
N VAL A 325 11.37 8.36 3.85
CA VAL A 325 12.79 8.44 4.24
C VAL A 325 13.23 9.89 4.41
N ASP A 326 12.76 10.82 3.53
CA ASP A 326 13.04 12.25 3.68
C ASP A 326 12.49 12.78 5.00
N ARG A 327 11.27 12.38 5.36
CA ARG A 327 10.70 12.81 6.64
C ARG A 327 11.47 12.27 7.84
N ALA A 328 11.93 11.02 7.78
CA ALA A 328 12.81 10.48 8.82
C ALA A 328 14.08 11.32 8.98
N MET A 329 14.68 11.75 7.85
CA MET A 329 15.86 12.64 7.85
C MET A 329 15.54 14.01 8.47
N PHE A 330 14.40 14.62 8.10
CA PHE A 330 13.97 15.94 8.59
C PHE A 330 13.62 15.97 10.07
N HIS A 331 13.26 14.84 10.66
CA HIS A 331 12.89 14.70 12.07
C HIS A 331 13.97 14.01 12.92
N ALA A 332 15.12 13.68 12.34
CA ALA A 332 16.18 12.93 13.02
C ALA A 332 16.81 13.70 14.19
N ASP A 333 16.74 15.03 14.18
CA ASP A 333 17.19 15.87 15.28
C ASP A 333 16.23 15.88 16.47
N ASN A 334 14.97 15.51 16.28
CA ASN A 334 13.92 15.55 17.30
C ASN A 334 13.92 16.91 18.06
N ALA A 335 14.14 16.89 19.38
CA ALA A 335 14.19 18.10 20.23
C ALA A 335 15.62 18.58 20.48
N TYR A 336 16.62 18.00 19.86
CA TYR A 336 18.03 18.36 20.07
C TYR A 336 18.50 19.41 19.05
N TYR A 337 19.48 20.21 19.47
CA TYR A 337 20.21 21.09 18.58
C TYR A 337 21.57 20.49 18.28
N TYR A 338 21.88 20.29 17.00
CA TYR A 338 23.18 19.81 16.53
C TYR A 338 23.95 20.98 15.87
N PRO A 339 25.09 21.41 16.45
CA PRO A 339 25.94 22.42 15.82
C PRO A 339 26.48 21.97 14.46
N ALA A 340 26.90 20.70 14.38
CA ALA A 340 27.28 20.03 13.16
C ALA A 340 26.51 18.73 13.00
N ALA A 341 25.98 18.46 11.81
CA ALA A 341 25.19 17.26 11.52
C ALA A 341 25.43 16.77 10.08
N ARG A 342 25.51 15.45 9.91
CA ARG A 342 25.38 14.76 8.61
C ARG A 342 24.38 13.64 8.75
N ILE A 343 23.27 13.72 7.99
CA ILE A 343 22.20 12.74 8.01
C ILE A 343 22.05 12.19 6.60
N ASN A 344 22.35 10.92 6.41
CA ASN A 344 22.22 10.22 5.14
C ASN A 344 20.96 9.34 5.16
N GLY A 345 20.13 9.47 4.14
CA GLY A 345 18.93 8.65 3.95
C GLY A 345 19.10 7.69 2.77
N TYR A 346 18.96 6.41 3.02
CA TYR A 346 19.09 5.34 2.03
C TYR A 346 17.73 4.70 1.78
N ARG A 347 17.32 4.64 0.53
CA ARG A 347 16.07 4.03 0.10
C ARG A 347 16.36 2.63 -0.43
N CYS A 348 16.55 1.70 0.50
CA CYS A 348 17.03 0.35 0.23
C CYS A 348 16.03 -0.46 -0.60
N LYS A 349 16.46 -0.90 -1.80
CA LYS A 349 15.69 -1.84 -2.62
C LYS A 349 15.92 -3.26 -2.11
N THR A 350 14.83 -3.98 -1.89
CA THR A 350 14.86 -5.35 -1.38
C THR A 350 13.84 -6.22 -2.10
N ASN A 351 14.05 -7.54 -2.08
CA ASN A 351 13.12 -8.53 -2.61
C ASN A 351 12.01 -8.85 -1.58
N THR A 352 11.35 -7.78 -1.13
CA THR A 352 10.18 -7.78 -0.27
C THR A 352 9.08 -6.93 -0.89
N VAL A 353 7.85 -7.05 -0.43
CA VAL A 353 6.76 -6.18 -0.88
C VAL A 353 7.14 -4.71 -0.70
N SER A 354 6.73 -3.84 -1.62
CA SER A 354 6.97 -2.39 -1.52
C SER A 354 6.29 -1.82 -0.29
N ASN A 355 7.08 -1.25 0.62
CA ASN A 355 6.55 -0.62 1.81
C ASN A 355 5.91 0.73 1.48
N THR A 356 4.89 1.09 2.25
CA THR A 356 4.05 2.25 1.99
C THR A 356 3.90 3.14 3.23
N ALA A 357 3.10 4.18 3.11
CA ALA A 357 2.80 5.10 4.20
C ALA A 357 2.22 4.36 5.41
N PHE A 358 2.60 4.82 6.59
CA PHE A 358 1.99 4.45 7.86
C PHE A 358 1.81 5.70 8.71
N ARG A 359 0.69 5.83 9.39
CA ARG A 359 0.40 7.00 10.23
C ARG A 359 1.54 7.25 11.23
N GLY A 360 2.03 8.51 11.26
CA GLY A 360 3.25 8.87 11.96
C GLY A 360 4.51 8.81 11.09
N PHE A 361 4.35 8.59 9.84
CA PHE A 361 5.15 8.79 8.64
C PHE A 361 6.61 9.20 8.89
N GLY A 362 7.56 8.34 8.60
CA GLY A 362 9.00 8.59 8.76
C GLY A 362 9.57 8.29 10.14
#